data_a0e59338e4fa0bddb76e3052cbc39edd
#
_entry.id   a0e59338e4fa0bddb76e3052cbc39edd
#
_cell.length_a   1.000
_cell.length_b   1.000
_cell.length_c   1.000
_cell.angle_alpha   90.00
_cell.angle_beta   90.00
_cell.angle_gamma   90.00
#
_symmetry.space_group_name_H-M   'P 1'
#
loop_
_entity.id
_entity.type
_entity.pdbx_description
1 polymer ?
#
loop_
_entity_poly.entity_id
_entity_poly.type
_entity_poly.pdbx_seq_one_letter_code
_entity_poly.pdbx_strand_id
1 'polypeptide(L)'
;MYRQLDRTGPSLSQEDIAALERRLGCPLPLDYAAFLLRHNGGSPTPETVPVQNWPAGGTHADVHSLHHLGPNPADDTYDLRWALDCYLGRIPQGLLPIGDNGCGDQFCMWLIGEERGAVVLWDHDAEHCPATHANLHHVAPTFTAFLELFADPPDDWSLPQAVVTR
;
A
#
# COMPACT_ATOMS: atom_id res chain seq x y z
N MET A 1 -11.79 1.07 11.16
CA MET A 1 -11.83 -0.26 10.47
C MET A 1 -12.76 -0.18 9.28
N TYR A 2 -12.32 -0.63 8.09
CA TYR A 2 -13.18 -0.65 6.90
C TYR A 2 -14.46 -1.48 7.14
N ARG A 3 -15.56 -1.06 6.51
CA ARG A 3 -16.86 -1.74 6.58
C ARG A 3 -17.06 -2.71 5.41
N GLN A 4 -16.45 -2.42 4.27
CA GLN A 4 -16.59 -3.17 3.03
C GLN A 4 -15.29 -3.14 2.23
N LEU A 5 -15.03 -4.20 1.47
CA LEU A 5 -14.00 -4.26 0.43
C LEU A 5 -14.67 -4.62 -0.89
N ASP A 6 -14.58 -3.74 -1.87
CA ASP A 6 -15.03 -3.96 -3.23
C ASP A 6 -13.86 -4.32 -4.15
N ARG A 7 -14.15 -4.87 -5.31
CA ARG A 7 -13.14 -5.17 -6.35
C ARG A 7 -11.98 -6.03 -5.84
N THR A 8 -12.25 -6.98 -4.96
CA THR A 8 -11.26 -7.96 -4.49
C THR A 8 -10.80 -8.87 -5.63
N GLY A 9 -9.56 -9.33 -5.58
CA GLY A 9 -9.02 -10.31 -6.52
C GLY A 9 -9.65 -11.71 -6.35
N PRO A 10 -9.25 -12.68 -7.19
CA PRO A 10 -9.71 -14.06 -7.08
C PRO A 10 -9.24 -14.71 -5.78
N SER A 11 -9.93 -15.77 -5.34
CA SER A 11 -9.51 -16.53 -4.16
C SER A 11 -8.10 -17.10 -4.34
N LEU A 12 -7.27 -16.96 -3.32
CA LEU A 12 -5.90 -17.45 -3.29
C LEU A 12 -5.77 -18.75 -2.50
N SER A 13 -4.82 -19.58 -2.93
CA SER A 13 -4.33 -20.74 -2.19
C SER A 13 -3.08 -20.41 -1.37
N GLN A 14 -2.70 -21.32 -0.47
CA GLN A 14 -1.41 -21.23 0.23
C GLN A 14 -0.22 -21.28 -0.73
N GLU A 15 -0.36 -21.99 -1.87
CA GLU A 15 0.71 -22.06 -2.89
C GLU A 15 0.91 -20.71 -3.60
N ASP A 16 -0.16 -19.92 -3.79
CA ASP A 16 -0.04 -18.57 -4.35
C ASP A 16 0.75 -17.64 -3.40
N ILE A 17 0.49 -17.73 -2.09
CA ILE A 17 1.27 -17.01 -1.09
C ILE A 17 2.72 -17.47 -1.09
N ALA A 18 2.98 -18.79 -1.10
CA ALA A 18 4.33 -19.34 -1.15
C ALA A 18 5.08 -18.92 -2.42
N ALA A 19 4.39 -18.82 -3.56
CA ALA A 19 4.96 -18.34 -4.81
C ALA A 19 5.37 -16.84 -4.72
N LEU A 20 4.53 -16.01 -4.10
CA LEU A 20 4.87 -14.61 -3.84
C LEU A 20 6.08 -14.50 -2.90
N GLU A 21 6.11 -15.24 -1.80
CA GLU A 21 7.23 -15.24 -0.83
C GLU A 21 8.55 -15.69 -1.48
N ARG A 22 8.52 -16.70 -2.34
CA ARG A 22 9.70 -17.11 -3.14
C ARG A 22 10.20 -15.97 -4.03
N ARG A 23 9.30 -15.22 -4.66
CA ARG A 23 9.66 -14.06 -5.50
C ARG A 23 10.27 -12.93 -4.65
N LEU A 24 9.73 -12.68 -3.47
CA LEU A 24 10.21 -11.65 -2.53
C LEU A 24 11.52 -12.06 -1.83
N GLY A 25 11.83 -13.35 -1.75
CA GLY A 25 12.98 -13.91 -1.02
C GLY A 25 12.81 -13.88 0.50
N CYS A 26 11.62 -13.59 1.01
CA CYS A 26 11.29 -13.58 2.44
C CYS A 26 9.81 -13.88 2.68
N PRO A 27 9.45 -14.41 3.88
CA PRO A 27 8.05 -14.64 4.22
C PRO A 27 7.31 -13.31 4.42
N LEU A 28 6.02 -13.29 4.10
CA LEU A 28 5.13 -12.17 4.42
C LEU A 28 4.87 -12.06 5.92
N PRO A 29 4.55 -10.87 6.48
CA PRO A 29 3.91 -10.75 7.77
C PRO A 29 2.62 -11.58 7.83
N LEU A 30 2.40 -12.29 8.93
CA LEU A 30 1.32 -13.29 9.04
C LEU A 30 -0.07 -12.67 8.87
N ASP A 31 -0.28 -11.47 9.39
CA ASP A 31 -1.54 -10.73 9.28
C ASP A 31 -1.83 -10.32 7.82
N TYR A 32 -0.81 -9.92 7.07
CA TYR A 32 -0.97 -9.58 5.65
C TYR A 32 -1.20 -10.83 4.79
N ALA A 33 -0.47 -11.92 5.03
CA ALA A 33 -0.72 -13.20 4.36
C ALA A 33 -2.15 -13.70 4.60
N ALA A 34 -2.64 -13.60 5.83
CA ALA A 34 -4.02 -13.96 6.18
C ALA A 34 -5.05 -13.06 5.49
N PHE A 35 -4.78 -11.76 5.35
CA PHE A 35 -5.63 -10.84 4.61
C PHE A 35 -5.70 -11.20 3.12
N LEU A 36 -4.57 -11.47 2.48
CA LEU A 36 -4.53 -11.89 1.07
C LEU A 36 -5.34 -13.17 0.84
N LEU A 37 -5.16 -14.18 1.67
CA LEU A 37 -5.91 -15.44 1.58
C LEU A 37 -7.42 -15.26 1.77
N ARG A 38 -7.82 -14.29 2.59
CA ARG A 38 -9.23 -14.04 2.89
C ARG A 38 -9.91 -13.12 1.91
N HIS A 39 -9.22 -12.09 1.42
CA HIS A 39 -9.80 -10.99 0.65
C HIS A 39 -9.12 -10.76 -0.70
N ASN A 40 -7.81 -10.97 -0.78
CA ASN A 40 -6.97 -10.69 -1.94
C ASN A 40 -7.13 -9.25 -2.46
N GLY A 41 -6.75 -8.26 -1.62
CA GLY A 41 -6.80 -6.84 -1.99
C GLY A 41 -8.21 -6.26 -1.98
N GLY A 42 -8.42 -5.21 -2.77
CA GLY A 42 -9.71 -4.54 -2.96
C GLY A 42 -9.74 -3.08 -2.52
N SER A 43 -10.85 -2.40 -2.82
CA SER A 43 -11.06 -0.99 -2.46
C SER A 43 -11.85 -0.90 -1.16
N PRO A 44 -11.28 -0.31 -0.08
CA PRO A 44 -11.94 -0.22 1.21
C PRO A 44 -13.00 0.90 1.24
N THR A 45 -14.03 0.71 2.07
CA THR A 45 -14.99 1.76 2.44
C THR A 45 -15.22 1.72 3.95
N PRO A 46 -14.96 2.81 4.71
CA PRO A 46 -14.31 4.05 4.29
C PRO A 46 -12.87 3.83 3.84
N GLU A 47 -12.31 4.78 3.09
CA GLU A 47 -11.01 4.66 2.44
C GLU A 47 -9.90 5.52 3.07
N THR A 48 -10.21 6.41 4.01
CA THR A 48 -9.28 7.40 4.54
C THR A 48 -8.50 6.87 5.74
N VAL A 49 -7.19 7.11 5.76
CA VAL A 49 -6.29 6.79 6.86
C VAL A 49 -5.42 7.99 7.24
N PRO A 50 -5.06 8.17 8.54
CA PRO A 50 -4.12 9.20 8.95
C PRO A 50 -2.71 8.86 8.50
N VAL A 51 -1.94 9.89 8.09
CA VAL A 51 -0.53 9.80 7.71
C VAL A 51 0.29 10.78 8.55
N GLN A 52 1.39 10.31 9.14
CA GLN A 52 2.23 11.12 10.00
C GLN A 52 3.30 11.85 9.19
N ASN A 53 3.48 13.16 9.50
CA ASN A 53 4.56 13.98 8.94
C ASN A 53 4.63 13.93 7.40
N TRP A 54 3.48 14.08 6.73
CA TRP A 54 3.39 14.15 5.26
C TRP A 54 3.17 15.60 4.81
N PRO A 55 4.25 16.36 4.50
CA PRO A 55 4.18 17.80 4.27
C PRO A 55 3.34 18.20 3.06
N ALA A 56 3.38 17.40 2.00
CA ALA A 56 2.68 17.70 0.75
C ALA A 56 1.19 17.33 0.79
N GLY A 57 0.85 16.22 1.47
CA GLY A 57 -0.49 15.64 1.45
C GLY A 57 -1.36 15.97 2.67
N GLY A 58 -0.81 16.64 3.69
CA GLY A 58 -1.55 16.96 4.92
C GLY A 58 -1.49 15.85 5.96
N THR A 59 -2.62 15.52 6.60
CA THR A 59 -2.69 14.59 7.74
C THR A 59 -3.36 13.25 7.43
N HIS A 60 -3.96 13.12 6.25
CA HIS A 60 -4.71 11.93 5.83
C HIS A 60 -4.47 11.62 4.35
N ALA A 61 -4.61 10.36 3.98
CA ALA A 61 -4.61 9.91 2.60
C ALA A 61 -5.76 8.92 2.37
N ASP A 62 -6.28 8.87 1.14
CA ASP A 62 -7.21 7.82 0.74
C ASP A 62 -6.45 6.59 0.28
N VAL A 63 -6.97 5.41 0.61
CA VAL A 63 -6.52 4.14 0.07
C VAL A 63 -7.49 3.76 -1.06
N HIS A 64 -7.14 4.15 -2.29
CA HIS A 64 -7.97 3.88 -3.46
C HIS A 64 -8.09 2.37 -3.72
N SER A 65 -6.97 1.66 -3.61
CA SER A 65 -6.94 0.20 -3.77
C SER A 65 -5.84 -0.44 -2.95
N LEU A 66 -6.15 -1.55 -2.30
CA LEU A 66 -5.17 -2.52 -1.83
C LEU A 66 -4.86 -3.48 -2.97
N HIS A 67 -3.59 -3.68 -3.26
CA HIS A 67 -3.14 -4.53 -4.37
C HIS A 67 -3.49 -6.00 -4.14
N HIS A 68 -3.76 -6.72 -5.23
CA HIS A 68 -4.14 -8.13 -5.23
C HIS A 68 -3.19 -8.98 -6.07
N LEU A 69 -3.39 -10.29 -6.07
CA LEU A 69 -2.76 -11.23 -7.00
C LEU A 69 -3.82 -11.70 -8.01
N GLY A 70 -3.70 -11.27 -9.26
CA GLY A 70 -4.60 -11.63 -10.34
C GLY A 70 -4.02 -12.70 -11.28
N PRO A 71 -4.77 -13.17 -12.27
CA PRO A 71 -4.28 -14.14 -13.27
C PRO A 71 -3.32 -13.51 -14.29
N ASN A 72 -3.45 -12.21 -14.58
CA ASN A 72 -2.72 -11.51 -15.64
C ASN A 72 -2.00 -10.27 -15.13
N PRO A 73 -0.88 -10.40 -14.40
CA PRO A 73 -0.20 -9.26 -13.77
C PRO A 73 0.28 -8.20 -14.77
N ALA A 74 0.55 -8.55 -16.01
CA ALA A 74 1.04 -7.60 -17.01
C ALA A 74 -0.01 -6.56 -17.44
N ASP A 75 -1.29 -6.89 -17.32
CA ASP A 75 -2.41 -6.05 -17.78
C ASP A 75 -3.18 -5.43 -16.60
N ASP A 76 -2.68 -5.58 -15.37
CA ASP A 76 -3.38 -5.19 -14.16
C ASP A 76 -2.48 -4.36 -13.24
N THR A 77 -2.66 -3.04 -13.25
CA THR A 77 -1.88 -2.09 -12.46
C THR A 77 -2.10 -2.20 -10.94
N TYR A 78 -3.13 -2.93 -10.51
CA TYR A 78 -3.40 -3.23 -9.11
C TYR A 78 -2.85 -4.60 -8.67
N ASP A 79 -2.16 -5.34 -9.58
CA ASP A 79 -1.49 -6.58 -9.21
C ASP A 79 -0.19 -6.30 -8.45
N LEU A 80 0.01 -6.98 -7.32
CA LEU A 80 1.22 -6.86 -6.49
C LEU A 80 2.52 -7.09 -7.28
N ARG A 81 2.49 -7.99 -8.26
CA ARG A 81 3.68 -8.31 -9.07
C ARG A 81 3.95 -7.21 -10.08
N TRP A 82 2.90 -6.60 -10.66
CA TRP A 82 3.04 -5.42 -11.49
C TRP A 82 3.64 -4.26 -10.70
N ALA A 83 3.12 -3.99 -9.50
CA ALA A 83 3.63 -2.93 -8.64
C ALA A 83 5.10 -3.14 -8.26
N LEU A 84 5.50 -4.37 -7.91
CA LEU A 84 6.90 -4.73 -7.63
C LEU A 84 7.83 -4.40 -8.81
N ASP A 85 7.41 -4.71 -10.05
CA ASP A 85 8.21 -4.45 -11.23
C ASP A 85 8.24 -2.96 -11.61
N CYS A 86 7.09 -2.29 -11.52
CA CYS A 86 6.92 -0.87 -11.84
C CYS A 86 7.75 0.04 -10.93
N TYR A 87 7.80 -0.28 -9.64
CA TYR A 87 8.49 0.54 -8.63
C TYR A 87 9.88 0.04 -8.25
N LEU A 88 10.39 -0.98 -8.98
CA LEU A 88 11.75 -1.50 -8.77
C LEU A 88 12.81 -0.39 -8.92
N GLY A 89 13.60 -0.16 -7.85
CA GLY A 89 14.63 0.89 -7.80
C GLY A 89 14.10 2.30 -7.52
N ARG A 90 12.80 2.52 -7.54
CA ARG A 90 12.13 3.78 -7.19
C ARG A 90 11.77 3.80 -5.70
N ILE A 91 11.18 2.72 -5.21
CA ILE A 91 10.88 2.51 -3.78
C ILE A 91 12.12 1.87 -3.11
N PRO A 92 12.46 2.27 -1.87
CA PRO A 92 13.58 1.67 -1.13
C PRO A 92 13.45 0.15 -1.00
N GLN A 93 14.61 -0.52 -1.07
CA GLN A 93 14.66 -1.98 -0.94
C GLN A 93 14.11 -2.46 0.41
N GLY A 94 13.38 -3.56 0.39
CA GLY A 94 12.74 -4.14 1.58
C GLY A 94 11.31 -3.70 1.81
N LEU A 95 10.79 -2.79 0.98
CA LEU A 95 9.39 -2.38 0.96
C LEU A 95 8.62 -3.11 -0.13
N LEU A 96 7.40 -3.53 0.20
CA LEU A 96 6.41 -4.09 -0.71
C LEU A 96 5.29 -3.06 -0.93
N PRO A 97 5.06 -2.55 -2.16
CA PRO A 97 3.86 -1.78 -2.45
C PRO A 97 2.63 -2.66 -2.27
N ILE A 98 1.74 -2.28 -1.35
CA ILE A 98 0.53 -3.05 -0.98
C ILE A 98 -0.77 -2.36 -1.38
N GLY A 99 -0.69 -1.12 -1.87
CA GLY A 99 -1.84 -0.34 -2.29
C GLY A 99 -1.44 1.04 -2.76
N ASP A 100 -2.39 1.79 -3.29
CA ASP A 100 -2.18 3.13 -3.83
C ASP A 100 -3.27 4.11 -3.37
N ASN A 101 -3.00 5.43 -3.53
CA ASN A 101 -3.95 6.49 -3.22
C ASN A 101 -4.71 7.02 -4.45
N GLY A 102 -4.52 6.41 -5.62
CA GLY A 102 -5.10 6.86 -6.88
C GLY A 102 -4.44 8.09 -7.51
N CYS A 103 -3.45 8.70 -6.83
CA CYS A 103 -2.73 9.91 -7.28
C CYS A 103 -1.24 9.66 -7.56
N GLY A 104 -0.75 8.43 -7.38
CA GLY A 104 0.64 8.04 -7.64
C GLY A 104 1.41 7.55 -6.42
N ASP A 105 1.00 7.95 -5.20
CA ASP A 105 1.63 7.48 -3.98
C ASP A 105 1.31 6.02 -3.71
N GLN A 106 2.23 5.34 -3.04
CA GLN A 106 2.08 3.93 -2.71
C GLN A 106 2.07 3.72 -1.20
N PHE A 107 1.09 2.98 -0.71
CA PHE A 107 1.19 2.36 0.61
C PHE A 107 2.11 1.17 0.51
N CYS A 108 3.16 1.18 1.32
CA CYS A 108 4.20 0.16 1.31
C CYS A 108 4.34 -0.49 2.67
N MET A 109 4.70 -1.78 2.70
CA MET A 109 4.94 -2.51 3.93
C MET A 109 6.39 -2.95 4.02
N TRP A 110 7.03 -2.75 5.17
CA TRP A 110 8.35 -3.28 5.44
C TRP A 110 8.33 -4.80 5.54
N LEU A 111 9.13 -5.48 4.73
CA LEU A 111 9.27 -6.94 4.75
C LEU A 111 10.45 -7.42 5.59
N ILE A 112 11.43 -6.56 5.85
CA ILE A 112 12.69 -6.87 6.54
C ILE A 112 13.00 -5.82 7.59
N GLY A 113 13.95 -6.12 8.48
CA GLY A 113 14.43 -5.20 9.51
C GLY A 113 13.53 -5.11 10.74
N GLU A 114 13.82 -4.12 11.60
CA GLU A 114 13.10 -3.92 12.87
C GLU A 114 11.65 -3.46 12.67
N GLU A 115 11.39 -2.75 11.57
CA GLU A 115 10.06 -2.24 11.22
C GLU A 115 9.22 -3.24 10.39
N ARG A 116 9.63 -4.50 10.31
CA ARG A 116 8.92 -5.52 9.54
C ARG A 116 7.44 -5.59 9.91
N GLY A 117 6.56 -5.42 8.92
CA GLY A 117 5.11 -5.37 9.06
C GLY A 117 4.55 -3.96 9.17
N ALA A 118 5.37 -2.94 9.46
CA ALA A 118 4.92 -1.55 9.47
C ALA A 118 4.53 -1.07 8.08
N VAL A 119 3.50 -0.22 8.02
CA VAL A 119 2.99 0.40 6.79
C VAL A 119 3.39 1.86 6.74
N VAL A 120 3.93 2.27 5.60
CA VAL A 120 4.32 3.65 5.29
C VAL A 120 3.68 4.09 3.98
N LEU A 121 3.49 5.40 3.80
CA LEU A 121 3.17 6.02 2.52
C LEU A 121 4.47 6.46 1.86
N TRP A 122 4.71 6.02 0.64
CA TRP A 122 5.77 6.52 -0.24
C TRP A 122 5.20 7.62 -1.12
N ASP A 123 5.70 8.85 -0.92
CA ASP A 123 5.30 10.05 -1.64
C ASP A 123 6.07 10.13 -2.97
N HIS A 124 5.35 9.98 -4.09
CA HIS A 124 5.94 9.98 -5.44
C HIS A 124 6.44 11.35 -5.88
N ASP A 125 5.82 12.44 -5.38
CA ASP A 125 6.22 13.81 -5.72
C ASP A 125 7.57 14.20 -5.09
N ALA A 126 7.94 13.52 -4.00
CA ALA A 126 9.22 13.66 -3.32
C ALA A 126 10.18 12.49 -3.62
N GLU A 127 10.01 11.80 -4.74
CA GLU A 127 10.87 10.69 -5.16
C GLU A 127 12.32 11.13 -5.38
N HIS A 128 13.25 10.31 -4.93
CA HIS A 128 14.69 10.50 -5.10
C HIS A 128 15.33 9.39 -5.95
N CYS A 129 16.32 9.77 -6.75
CA CYS A 129 17.14 8.81 -7.47
C CYS A 129 18.63 9.01 -7.07
N PRO A 130 19.27 8.06 -6.36
CA PRO A 130 18.73 6.77 -5.92
C PRO A 130 17.62 6.90 -4.86
N ALA A 131 16.80 5.86 -4.72
CA ALA A 131 15.73 5.80 -3.72
C ALA A 131 16.26 6.02 -2.29
N THR A 132 15.53 6.81 -1.49
CA THR A 132 15.85 7.12 -0.11
C THR A 132 14.62 6.93 0.79
N HIS A 133 14.80 7.01 2.12
CA HIS A 133 13.69 6.97 3.06
C HIS A 133 13.08 8.36 3.34
N ALA A 134 13.57 9.42 2.70
CA ALA A 134 13.16 10.80 3.01
C ALA A 134 11.70 11.11 2.65
N ASN A 135 11.13 10.35 1.71
CA ASN A 135 9.74 10.47 1.27
C ASN A 135 8.85 9.31 1.76
N LEU A 136 9.24 8.68 2.87
CA LEU A 136 8.42 7.67 3.56
C LEU A 136 7.74 8.30 4.77
N HIS A 137 6.43 8.15 4.87
CA HIS A 137 5.61 8.69 5.96
C HIS A 137 4.93 7.56 6.71
N HIS A 138 5.11 7.52 8.03
CA HIS A 138 4.57 6.42 8.84
C HIS A 138 3.03 6.45 8.85
N VAL A 139 2.42 5.27 8.68
CA VAL A 139 0.96 5.08 8.73
C VAL A 139 0.58 4.18 9.91
N ALA A 140 1.15 2.97 9.99
CA ALA A 140 0.79 2.02 11.02
C ALA A 140 1.96 1.07 11.36
N PRO A 141 2.05 0.57 12.61
CA PRO A 141 3.12 -0.34 13.04
C PRO A 141 2.93 -1.78 12.53
N THR A 142 1.73 -2.17 12.11
CA THR A 142 1.41 -3.49 11.56
C THR A 142 0.32 -3.37 10.51
N PHE A 143 0.15 -4.40 9.67
CA PHE A 143 -0.94 -4.42 8.70
C PHE A 143 -2.32 -4.47 9.39
N THR A 144 -2.46 -5.20 10.48
CA THR A 144 -3.70 -5.22 11.28
C THR A 144 -4.04 -3.81 11.78
N ALA A 145 -3.07 -3.10 12.38
CA ALA A 145 -3.27 -1.73 12.82
C ALA A 145 -3.63 -0.79 11.66
N PHE A 146 -3.03 -0.98 10.48
CA PHE A 146 -3.39 -0.24 9.28
C PHE A 146 -4.87 -0.42 8.91
N LEU A 147 -5.37 -1.66 8.92
CA LEU A 147 -6.79 -1.92 8.63
C LEU A 147 -7.76 -1.31 9.67
N GLU A 148 -7.30 -1.10 10.90
CA GLU A 148 -8.09 -0.47 11.97
C GLU A 148 -8.20 1.05 11.81
N LEU A 149 -7.27 1.69 11.08
CA LEU A 149 -7.24 3.14 10.87
C LEU A 149 -8.33 3.65 9.91
N PHE A 150 -8.86 2.79 9.04
CA PHE A 150 -9.85 3.22 8.05
C PHE A 150 -11.07 3.88 8.70
N ALA A 151 -11.32 5.12 8.32
CA ALA A 151 -12.40 5.96 8.83
C ALA A 151 -12.99 6.84 7.72
N ASP A 152 -14.17 7.40 7.99
CA ASP A 152 -14.71 8.47 7.15
C ASP A 152 -13.77 9.70 7.29
N PRO A 153 -13.55 10.48 6.21
CA PRO A 153 -12.65 11.62 6.27
C PRO A 153 -13.12 12.65 7.32
N PRO A 154 -12.20 13.37 7.99
CA PRO A 154 -12.55 14.46 8.89
C PRO A 154 -13.35 15.55 8.15
N ASP A 155 -14.25 16.24 8.86
CA ASP A 155 -15.11 17.30 8.27
C ASP A 155 -14.32 18.46 7.64
N ASP A 156 -13.11 18.71 8.11
CA ASP A 156 -12.20 19.76 7.64
C ASP A 156 -11.17 19.26 6.60
N TRP A 157 -11.26 17.98 6.21
CA TRP A 157 -10.33 17.39 5.24
C TRP A 157 -10.78 17.68 3.81
N SER A 158 -9.90 18.27 3.03
CA SER A 158 -10.04 18.41 1.57
C SER A 158 -8.86 17.73 0.89
N LEU A 159 -9.14 17.04 -0.21
CA LEU A 159 -8.07 16.50 -1.07
C LEU A 159 -7.05 17.61 -1.38
N PRO A 160 -5.73 17.32 -1.34
CA PRO A 160 -4.72 18.24 -1.80
C PRO A 160 -5.12 18.74 -3.19
N GLN A 161 -5.29 20.04 -3.35
CA GLN A 161 -5.60 20.59 -4.66
C GLN A 161 -4.36 20.35 -5.55
N ALA A 162 -4.52 19.61 -6.65
CA ALA A 162 -3.48 19.47 -7.63
C ALA A 162 -2.96 20.88 -8.00
N VAL A 163 -1.69 21.13 -7.72
CA VAL A 163 -1.04 22.40 -8.09
C VAL A 163 -0.94 22.40 -9.61
N VAL A 164 -1.93 22.98 -10.27
CA VAL A 164 -1.86 23.27 -11.71
C VAL A 164 -0.85 24.41 -11.87
N THR A 165 0.41 24.09 -12.00
CA THR A 165 1.42 25.02 -12.50
C THR A 165 1.08 25.35 -13.94
N ARG A 166 0.67 26.59 -14.18
CA ARG A 166 0.53 27.18 -15.53
C ARG A 166 1.90 27.46 -16.13
#